data_05b56f18489e8710faf17c421f659a62
#
_entry.id   05b56f18489e8710faf17c421f659a62
#
_cell.length_a   1.000
_cell.length_b   1.000
_cell.length_c   1.000
_cell.angle_alpha   90.00
_cell.angle_beta   90.00
_cell.angle_gamma   90.00
#
_symmetry.space_group_name_H-M   'P 1'
#
loop_
_entity.id
_entity.type
_entity.pdbx_description
1 polymer ?
#
loop_
_entity_poly.entity_id
_entity_poly.type
_entity_poly.pdbx_seq_one_letter_code
_entity_poly.pdbx_strand_id
1 'polypeptide(L)'
;LRFALNRYDFLRIDHFRGLDRYWAIPNGEKAVNGKWEKADGFEILCKFPKNRLIAEDLGVIDDGVISLISRLGLRGMKVLLFAFNGDKNNPYLPENVDEKSVAYIGTHDNDTAVGYINKLGKDEKKRFAKAVAGYAGVKPSSLDSAKKIADALLNVLYSQKSEIVISSFADVNALGNNYRINEPSTMGNWTVRFPKK
;
A
#
# COMPACT_ATOMS: atom_id res chain seq x y z
N LEU A 1 20.48 6.68 -0.32
CA LEU A 1 19.66 7.27 0.74
C LEU A 1 20.03 8.75 1.00
N ARG A 2 21.28 9.05 1.36
CA ARG A 2 21.72 10.42 1.73
C ARG A 2 21.39 11.46 0.66
N PHE A 3 21.67 11.16 -0.61
CA PHE A 3 21.35 12.03 -1.75
C PHE A 3 19.83 12.30 -1.89
N ALA A 4 19.00 11.27 -1.72
CA ALA A 4 17.55 11.42 -1.79
C ALA A 4 16.98 12.20 -0.60
N LEU A 5 17.49 11.96 0.62
CA LEU A 5 17.08 12.68 1.82
C LEU A 5 17.46 14.18 1.80
N ASN A 6 18.44 14.59 1.00
CA ASN A 6 18.74 16.00 0.79
C ASN A 6 17.73 16.70 -0.14
N ARG A 7 16.86 15.97 -0.82
CA ARG A 7 15.89 16.50 -1.81
C ARG A 7 14.44 16.34 -1.41
N TYR A 8 14.13 15.32 -0.60
CA TYR A 8 12.77 14.94 -0.24
C TYR A 8 12.62 14.88 1.28
N ASP A 9 11.49 15.28 1.80
CA ASP A 9 11.18 15.26 3.22
C ASP A 9 11.01 13.82 3.74
N PHE A 10 10.38 12.96 2.96
CA PHE A 10 10.20 11.54 3.23
C PHE A 10 10.76 10.70 2.10
N LEU A 11 11.27 9.53 2.46
CA LEU A 11 11.79 8.53 1.53
C LEU A 11 11.15 7.18 1.81
N ARG A 12 10.39 6.66 0.83
CA ARG A 12 9.91 5.29 0.85
C ARG A 12 11.00 4.34 0.38
N ILE A 13 11.31 3.35 1.18
CA ILE A 13 12.22 2.26 0.83
C ILE A 13 11.37 1.10 0.31
N ASP A 14 11.49 0.86 -0.99
CA ASP A 14 10.81 -0.20 -1.70
C ASP A 14 11.37 -1.56 -1.35
N HIS A 15 10.52 -2.61 -1.39
CA HIS A 15 10.89 -3.98 -1.06
C HIS A 15 11.69 -4.09 0.25
N PHE A 16 11.15 -3.50 1.32
CA PHE A 16 11.84 -3.37 2.61
C PHE A 16 12.29 -4.73 3.20
N ARG A 17 11.57 -5.81 2.87
CA ARG A 17 11.96 -7.18 3.23
C ARG A 17 13.41 -7.51 2.84
N GLY A 18 13.89 -6.99 1.70
CA GLY A 18 15.26 -7.19 1.23
C GLY A 18 16.34 -6.67 2.18
N LEU A 19 15.96 -5.82 3.16
CA LEU A 19 16.85 -5.32 4.21
C LEU A 19 16.91 -6.21 5.46
N ASP A 20 15.99 -7.17 5.61
CA ASP A 20 16.10 -8.25 6.59
C ASP A 20 16.81 -9.47 6.00
N ARG A 21 16.31 -9.96 4.87
CA ARG A 21 16.88 -11.07 4.12
C ARG A 21 16.50 -11.02 2.65
N TYR A 22 17.32 -11.59 1.81
CA TYR A 22 17.10 -11.66 0.37
C TYR A 22 17.40 -13.06 -0.17
N TRP A 23 16.78 -13.38 -1.29
CA TRP A 23 16.99 -14.66 -1.98
C TRP A 23 18.22 -14.54 -2.87
N ALA A 24 19.34 -15.11 -2.43
CA ALA A 24 20.61 -15.10 -3.17
C ALA A 24 20.65 -16.26 -4.17
N ILE A 25 20.79 -15.94 -5.45
CA ILE A 25 20.94 -16.93 -6.52
C ILE A 25 22.38 -16.89 -6.99
N PRO A 26 23.12 -18.03 -6.97
CA PRO A 26 24.47 -18.08 -7.52
C PRO A 26 24.47 -17.66 -9.00
N ASN A 27 25.53 -16.99 -9.41
CA ASN A 27 25.64 -16.51 -10.80
C ASN A 27 25.53 -17.66 -11.81
N GLY A 28 24.62 -17.52 -12.79
CA GLY A 28 24.35 -18.53 -13.80
C GLY A 28 23.39 -19.65 -13.39
N GLU A 29 22.94 -19.69 -12.14
CA GLU A 29 22.01 -20.69 -11.61
C GLU A 29 20.53 -20.27 -11.80
N LYS A 30 19.62 -21.27 -11.68
CA LYS A 30 18.18 -21.04 -11.67
C LYS A 30 17.73 -20.56 -10.30
N ALA A 31 16.62 -19.81 -10.25
CA ALA A 31 16.06 -19.29 -9.01
C ALA A 31 15.79 -20.36 -7.94
N VAL A 32 15.47 -21.59 -8.35
CA VAL A 32 15.22 -22.72 -7.43
C VAL A 32 16.47 -23.11 -6.62
N ASN A 33 17.66 -22.79 -7.10
CA ASN A 33 18.94 -23.12 -6.47
C ASN A 33 19.45 -21.99 -5.54
N GLY A 34 18.65 -20.96 -5.36
CA GLY A 34 18.97 -19.89 -4.43
C GLY A 34 18.83 -20.31 -2.96
N LYS A 35 19.25 -19.42 -2.09
CA LYS A 35 19.09 -19.55 -0.64
C LYS A 35 18.79 -18.20 -0.01
N TRP A 36 18.11 -18.21 1.14
CA TRP A 36 17.91 -17.00 1.92
C TRP A 36 19.21 -16.58 2.61
N GLU A 37 19.62 -15.36 2.37
CA GLU A 37 20.75 -14.73 3.07
C GLU A 37 20.26 -13.54 3.87
N LYS A 38 20.87 -13.33 5.05
CA LYS A 38 20.57 -12.22 5.94
C LYS A 38 21.17 -10.94 5.41
N ALA A 39 20.46 -9.83 5.53
CA ALA A 39 20.95 -8.50 5.19
C ALA A 39 21.21 -7.67 6.46
N ASP A 40 22.09 -6.68 6.34
CA ASP A 40 22.47 -5.78 7.44
C ASP A 40 21.63 -4.49 7.47
N GLY A 41 20.32 -4.62 7.28
CA GLY A 41 19.41 -3.47 7.16
C GLY A 41 19.42 -2.55 8.37
N PHE A 42 19.54 -3.11 9.58
CA PHE A 42 19.63 -2.30 10.79
C PHE A 42 20.90 -1.42 10.80
N GLU A 43 22.06 -2.01 10.53
CA GLU A 43 23.34 -1.32 10.51
C GLU A 43 23.43 -0.23 9.43
N ILE A 44 22.71 -0.43 8.34
CA ILE A 44 22.60 0.56 7.26
C ILE A 44 21.68 1.70 7.68
N LEU A 45 20.46 1.37 8.13
CA LEU A 45 19.40 2.36 8.32
C LEU A 45 19.50 3.13 9.63
N CYS A 46 20.14 2.57 10.68
CA CYS A 46 20.33 3.28 11.96
C CYS A 46 21.13 4.59 11.80
N LYS A 47 21.87 4.75 10.71
CA LYS A 47 22.68 5.94 10.38
C LYS A 47 21.90 7.09 9.75
N PHE A 48 20.59 6.90 9.46
CA PHE A 48 19.74 7.87 8.78
C PHE A 48 18.61 8.37 9.68
N PRO A 49 18.01 9.54 9.39
CA PRO A 49 16.87 10.08 10.15
C PRO A 49 15.64 9.20 9.96
N LYS A 50 15.36 8.32 10.93
CA LYS A 50 14.32 7.29 10.86
C LYS A 50 12.92 7.85 10.72
N ASN A 51 12.67 9.03 11.26
CA ASN A 51 11.39 9.74 11.14
C ASN A 51 11.07 10.23 9.72
N ARG A 52 12.04 10.13 8.80
CA ARG A 52 11.90 10.47 7.37
C ARG A 52 11.87 9.24 6.46
N LEU A 53 11.95 8.04 7.04
CA LEU A 53 11.92 6.79 6.29
C LEU A 53 10.56 6.11 6.43
N ILE A 54 10.08 5.55 5.32
CA ILE A 54 8.87 4.75 5.22
C ILE A 54 9.29 3.38 4.69
N ALA A 55 8.93 2.32 5.39
CA ALA A 55 9.18 0.95 4.98
C ALA A 55 8.02 0.46 4.11
N GLU A 56 8.31 -0.03 2.90
CA GLU A 56 7.33 -0.78 2.14
C GLU A 56 7.29 -2.21 2.69
N ASP A 57 6.28 -2.49 3.51
CA ASP A 57 6.03 -3.73 4.22
C ASP A 57 4.76 -4.43 3.71
N LEU A 58 4.57 -4.45 2.40
CA LEU A 58 3.44 -5.10 1.75
C LEU A 58 3.79 -6.54 1.33
N GLY A 59 2.76 -7.38 1.22
CA GLY A 59 2.91 -8.78 0.80
C GLY A 59 3.20 -9.73 1.96
N VAL A 60 4.08 -10.71 1.74
CA VAL A 60 4.44 -11.72 2.75
C VAL A 60 5.49 -11.15 3.70
N ILE A 61 5.05 -10.71 4.85
CA ILE A 61 5.89 -10.10 5.89
C ILE A 61 6.07 -11.11 7.02
N ASP A 62 7.33 -11.36 7.40
CA ASP A 62 7.71 -12.24 8.51
C ASP A 62 8.19 -11.45 9.74
N ASP A 63 8.38 -12.16 10.85
CA ASP A 63 8.77 -11.57 12.12
C ASP A 63 10.10 -10.80 12.04
N GLY A 64 11.01 -11.17 11.14
CA GLY A 64 12.28 -10.47 10.92
C GLY A 64 12.06 -9.05 10.42
N VAL A 65 11.18 -8.88 9.44
CA VAL A 65 10.81 -7.57 8.88
C VAL A 65 10.08 -6.72 9.91
N ILE A 66 9.09 -7.31 10.63
CA ILE A 66 8.34 -6.64 11.70
C ILE A 66 9.30 -6.14 12.78
N SER A 67 10.22 -6.99 13.23
CA SER A 67 11.24 -6.66 14.21
C SER A 67 12.15 -5.54 13.73
N LEU A 68 12.59 -5.57 12.47
CA LEU A 68 13.45 -4.54 11.90
C LEU A 68 12.76 -3.16 11.85
N ILE A 69 11.50 -3.12 11.39
CA ILE A 69 10.68 -1.89 11.35
C ILE A 69 10.50 -1.35 12.77
N SER A 70 10.13 -2.19 13.73
CA SER A 70 9.91 -1.82 15.11
C SER A 70 11.18 -1.29 15.78
N ARG A 71 12.31 -2.01 15.66
CA ARG A 71 13.61 -1.60 16.22
C ARG A 71 14.11 -0.27 15.68
N LEU A 72 13.88 0.00 14.39
CA LEU A 72 14.21 1.27 13.75
C LEU A 72 13.16 2.34 14.02
N GLY A 73 11.98 1.96 14.47
CA GLY A 73 10.86 2.86 14.68
C GLY A 73 10.39 3.51 13.37
N LEU A 74 10.32 2.77 12.27
CA LEU A 74 9.88 3.26 10.97
C LEU A 74 8.35 3.26 10.86
N ARG A 75 7.84 4.00 9.88
CA ARG A 75 6.45 3.89 9.42
C ARG A 75 6.34 2.75 8.42
N GLY A 76 5.38 1.85 8.64
CA GLY A 76 4.94 0.90 7.63
C GLY A 76 3.84 1.48 6.74
N MET A 77 3.42 0.71 5.74
CA MET A 77 2.37 1.10 4.80
C MET A 77 1.06 0.36 5.08
N LYS A 78 -0.06 1.05 4.94
CA LYS A 78 -1.41 0.49 5.10
C LYS A 78 -2.24 0.76 3.84
N VAL A 79 -2.71 -0.31 3.19
CA VAL A 79 -3.42 -0.23 1.91
C VAL A 79 -4.87 -0.68 2.10
N LEU A 80 -5.82 0.23 1.97
CA LEU A 80 -7.25 -0.03 2.19
C LEU A 80 -7.85 -1.07 1.25
N LEU A 81 -7.37 -1.17 0.01
CA LEU A 81 -7.87 -2.19 -0.92
C LEU A 81 -7.62 -3.62 -0.41
N PHE A 82 -6.70 -3.82 0.54
CA PHE A 82 -6.42 -5.12 1.15
C PHE A 82 -7.20 -5.38 2.45
N ALA A 83 -7.93 -4.37 2.95
CA ALA A 83 -8.56 -4.43 4.26
C ALA A 83 -9.79 -5.35 4.33
N PHE A 84 -10.65 -5.33 3.32
CA PHE A 84 -12.04 -5.81 3.44
C PHE A 84 -12.21 -7.26 2.95
N ASN A 85 -11.32 -8.15 3.36
CA ASN A 85 -11.36 -9.59 3.03
C ASN A 85 -12.23 -10.44 3.97
N GLY A 86 -12.80 -9.84 5.03
CA GLY A 86 -13.63 -10.51 6.03
C GLY A 86 -12.89 -11.00 7.27
N ASP A 87 -11.57 -10.93 7.30
CA ASP A 87 -10.76 -11.23 8.49
C ASP A 87 -10.71 -10.01 9.43
N LYS A 88 -11.20 -10.17 10.66
CA LYS A 88 -11.19 -9.12 11.70
C LYS A 88 -9.79 -8.77 12.20
N ASN A 89 -8.82 -9.66 12.01
CA ASN A 89 -7.43 -9.43 12.39
C ASN A 89 -6.60 -8.85 11.23
N ASN A 90 -7.23 -8.53 10.10
CA ASN A 90 -6.53 -7.96 8.95
C ASN A 90 -5.83 -6.64 9.36
N PRO A 91 -4.49 -6.53 9.19
CA PRO A 91 -3.70 -5.38 9.65
C PRO A 91 -3.98 -4.08 8.87
N TYR A 92 -4.76 -4.16 7.81
CA TYR A 92 -5.16 -3.00 6.98
C TYR A 92 -6.54 -2.45 7.36
N LEU A 93 -7.30 -3.12 8.25
CA LEU A 93 -8.57 -2.60 8.76
C LEU A 93 -8.34 -1.31 9.56
N PRO A 94 -9.22 -0.30 9.43
CA PRO A 94 -9.06 1.00 10.10
C PRO A 94 -8.81 0.92 11.61
N GLU A 95 -9.46 -0.02 12.31
CA GLU A 95 -9.27 -0.24 13.75
C GLU A 95 -7.92 -0.87 14.11
N ASN A 96 -7.31 -1.61 13.19
CA ASN A 96 -6.05 -2.32 13.40
C ASN A 96 -4.83 -1.51 12.93
N VAL A 97 -5.06 -0.34 12.33
CA VAL A 97 -3.97 0.52 11.80
C VAL A 97 -3.30 1.26 12.94
N ASP A 98 -1.98 1.20 12.97
CA ASP A 98 -1.14 1.97 13.90
C ASP A 98 -1.04 3.44 13.48
N GLU A 99 -0.97 4.36 14.45
CA GLU A 99 -0.73 5.78 14.18
C GLU A 99 0.55 5.99 13.37
N LYS A 100 1.62 5.29 13.75
CA LYS A 100 2.93 5.37 13.08
C LYS A 100 2.96 4.61 11.76
N SER A 101 2.12 5.02 10.82
CA SER A 101 1.97 4.42 9.50
C SER A 101 1.69 5.44 8.42
N VAL A 102 1.75 5.00 7.17
CA VAL A 102 1.32 5.76 6.00
C VAL A 102 0.18 5.00 5.33
N ALA A 103 -1.00 5.61 5.26
CA ALA A 103 -2.18 4.98 4.68
C ALA A 103 -2.42 5.40 3.23
N TYR A 104 -2.90 4.44 2.44
CA TYR A 104 -3.23 4.57 1.02
C TYR A 104 -4.57 3.89 0.74
N ILE A 105 -5.31 4.32 -0.29
CA ILE A 105 -6.31 3.43 -0.91
C ILE A 105 -5.59 2.30 -1.61
N GLY A 106 -4.77 2.62 -2.59
CA GLY A 106 -3.87 1.74 -3.31
C GLY A 106 -2.57 2.47 -3.64
N THR A 107 -1.50 1.73 -3.93
CA THR A 107 -0.24 2.28 -4.40
C THR A 107 -0.25 2.44 -5.93
N HIS A 108 0.85 2.90 -6.52
CA HIS A 108 1.02 2.96 -7.97
C HIS A 108 0.94 1.58 -8.66
N ASP A 109 1.19 0.49 -7.93
CA ASP A 109 1.13 -0.89 -8.44
C ASP A 109 -0.27 -1.51 -8.39
N ASN A 110 -1.20 -0.87 -7.69
CA ASN A 110 -2.57 -1.35 -7.57
C ASN A 110 -3.45 -0.82 -8.71
N ASP A 111 -4.61 -1.45 -8.88
CA ASP A 111 -5.72 -0.85 -9.61
C ASP A 111 -6.11 0.48 -8.95
N THR A 112 -6.71 1.40 -9.70
CA THR A 112 -7.43 2.51 -9.08
C THR A 112 -8.60 1.99 -8.28
N ALA A 113 -9.08 2.74 -7.27
CA ALA A 113 -10.22 2.32 -6.46
C ALA A 113 -11.43 1.91 -7.31
N VAL A 114 -11.81 2.75 -8.28
CA VAL A 114 -12.90 2.45 -9.22
C VAL A 114 -12.59 1.21 -10.07
N GLY A 115 -11.35 1.07 -10.54
CA GLY A 115 -10.93 -0.06 -11.34
C GLY A 115 -11.01 -1.37 -10.56
N TYR A 116 -10.51 -1.39 -9.34
CA TYR A 116 -10.60 -2.51 -8.41
C TYR A 116 -12.06 -2.94 -8.17
N ILE A 117 -12.92 -1.98 -7.78
CA ILE A 117 -14.33 -2.24 -7.48
C ILE A 117 -15.08 -2.78 -8.72
N ASN A 118 -14.71 -2.34 -9.91
CA ASN A 118 -15.35 -2.83 -11.14
C ASN A 118 -14.94 -4.26 -11.52
N LYS A 119 -13.80 -4.74 -11.05
CA LYS A 119 -13.35 -6.13 -11.23
C LYS A 119 -14.02 -7.11 -10.27
N LEU A 120 -14.57 -6.63 -9.16
CA LEU A 120 -15.24 -7.48 -8.18
C LEU A 120 -16.51 -8.11 -8.77
N GLY A 121 -16.71 -9.40 -8.48
CA GLY A 121 -17.97 -10.08 -8.75
C GLY A 121 -19.15 -9.45 -7.99
N LYS A 122 -20.38 -9.69 -8.46
CA LYS A 122 -21.59 -9.04 -7.92
C LYS A 122 -21.73 -9.18 -6.40
N ASP A 123 -21.50 -10.36 -5.86
CA ASP A 123 -21.67 -10.62 -4.42
C ASP A 123 -20.48 -10.09 -3.61
N GLU A 124 -19.28 -10.18 -4.18
CA GLU A 124 -18.08 -9.61 -3.58
C GLU A 124 -18.17 -8.08 -3.49
N LYS A 125 -18.61 -7.43 -4.56
CA LYS A 125 -18.87 -5.98 -4.60
C LYS A 125 -19.89 -5.56 -3.54
N LYS A 126 -20.96 -6.34 -3.34
CA LYS A 126 -21.95 -6.06 -2.28
C LYS A 126 -21.33 -6.18 -0.88
N ARG A 127 -20.54 -7.24 -0.62
CA ARG A 127 -19.84 -7.40 0.67
C ARG A 127 -18.87 -6.26 0.91
N PHE A 128 -18.06 -5.94 -0.10
CA PHE A 128 -17.10 -4.83 -0.04
C PHE A 128 -17.79 -3.49 0.24
N ALA A 129 -18.83 -3.15 -0.53
CA ALA A 129 -19.61 -1.92 -0.33
C ALA A 129 -20.25 -1.85 1.07
N LYS A 130 -20.77 -2.98 1.59
CA LYS A 130 -21.33 -3.06 2.95
C LYS A 130 -20.27 -2.78 4.02
N ALA A 131 -19.06 -3.35 3.87
CA ALA A 131 -17.96 -3.12 4.80
C ALA A 131 -17.53 -1.65 4.77
N VAL A 132 -17.27 -1.10 3.58
CA VAL A 132 -16.90 0.32 3.40
C VAL A 132 -17.96 1.25 3.97
N ALA A 133 -19.25 0.97 3.74
CA ALA A 133 -20.35 1.77 4.28
C ALA A 133 -20.35 1.83 5.81
N GLY A 134 -20.02 0.72 6.47
CA GLY A 134 -19.90 0.67 7.93
C GLY A 134 -18.83 1.62 8.47
N TYR A 135 -17.65 1.64 7.85
CA TYR A 135 -16.56 2.54 8.23
C TYR A 135 -16.81 4.01 7.83
N ALA A 136 -17.46 4.23 6.70
CA ALA A 136 -17.80 5.58 6.24
C ALA A 136 -19.02 6.18 6.95
N GLY A 137 -19.71 5.43 7.80
CA GLY A 137 -20.90 5.90 8.50
C GLY A 137 -22.11 6.17 7.59
N VAL A 138 -22.21 5.48 6.45
CA VAL A 138 -23.28 5.67 5.47
C VAL A 138 -24.13 4.42 5.29
N LYS A 139 -25.33 4.56 4.71
CA LYS A 139 -26.17 3.40 4.39
C LYS A 139 -25.56 2.61 3.22
N PRO A 140 -25.46 1.27 3.27
CA PRO A 140 -24.94 0.47 2.13
C PRO A 140 -25.72 0.71 0.83
N SER A 141 -27.00 1.01 0.88
CA SER A 141 -27.84 1.32 -0.28
C SER A 141 -27.47 2.62 -1.00
N SER A 142 -26.73 3.52 -0.34
CA SER A 142 -26.22 4.75 -0.97
C SER A 142 -24.98 4.50 -1.85
N LEU A 143 -24.32 3.36 -1.68
CA LEU A 143 -23.10 2.98 -2.40
C LEU A 143 -23.44 2.09 -3.63
N ASP A 144 -24.27 2.60 -4.53
CA ASP A 144 -24.85 1.89 -5.69
C ASP A 144 -23.90 1.81 -6.91
N SER A 145 -22.80 2.56 -6.91
CA SER A 145 -21.84 2.61 -8.00
C SER A 145 -20.38 2.53 -7.50
N ALA A 146 -19.48 2.12 -8.38
CA ALA A 146 -18.06 2.05 -8.07
C ALA A 146 -17.49 3.42 -7.65
N LYS A 147 -17.97 4.51 -8.24
CA LYS A 147 -17.56 5.87 -7.89
C LYS A 147 -17.97 6.21 -6.47
N LYS A 148 -19.22 5.97 -6.08
CA LYS A 148 -19.69 6.25 -4.73
C LYS A 148 -18.98 5.39 -3.67
N ILE A 149 -18.62 4.14 -4.01
CA ILE A 149 -17.81 3.29 -3.13
C ILE A 149 -16.39 3.86 -3.01
N ALA A 150 -15.78 4.32 -4.11
CA ALA A 150 -14.45 4.94 -4.09
C ALA A 150 -14.44 6.25 -3.28
N ASP A 151 -15.47 7.09 -3.42
CA ASP A 151 -15.63 8.31 -2.61
C ASP A 151 -15.77 7.98 -1.11
N ALA A 152 -16.52 6.92 -0.77
CA ALA A 152 -16.62 6.44 0.60
C ALA A 152 -15.29 5.90 1.13
N LEU A 153 -14.48 5.22 0.29
CA LEU A 153 -13.13 4.80 0.65
C LEU A 153 -12.20 5.97 0.95
N LEU A 154 -12.31 7.09 0.23
CA LEU A 154 -11.57 8.31 0.54
C LEU A 154 -11.93 8.83 1.94
N ASN A 155 -13.22 8.86 2.29
CA ASN A 155 -13.65 9.27 3.63
C ASN A 155 -13.09 8.33 4.71
N VAL A 156 -13.11 7.01 4.47
CA VAL A 156 -12.50 6.03 5.39
C VAL A 156 -11.00 6.26 5.50
N LEU A 157 -10.30 6.50 4.38
CA LEU A 157 -8.86 6.75 4.35
C LEU A 157 -8.50 7.99 5.19
N TYR A 158 -9.20 9.10 5.00
CA TYR A 158 -8.90 10.35 5.71
C TYR A 158 -9.33 10.35 7.18
N SER A 159 -10.16 9.39 7.61
CA SER A 159 -10.55 9.22 9.01
C SER A 159 -9.64 8.27 9.80
N GLN A 160 -8.63 7.68 9.17
CA GLN A 160 -7.70 6.76 9.84
C GLN A 160 -6.74 7.47 10.80
N LYS A 161 -6.14 6.67 11.69
CA LYS A 161 -5.18 7.15 12.69
C LYS A 161 -3.78 7.42 12.12
N SER A 162 -3.50 6.98 10.89
CA SER A 162 -2.17 7.10 10.27
C SER A 162 -1.67 8.53 10.26
N GLU A 163 -0.41 8.75 10.66
CA GLU A 163 0.24 10.07 10.65
C GLU A 163 0.29 10.71 9.25
N ILE A 164 0.36 9.87 8.21
CA ILE A 164 0.43 10.33 6.81
C ILE A 164 -0.63 9.58 6.00
N VAL A 165 -1.36 10.32 5.18
CA VAL A 165 -2.36 9.78 4.26
C VAL A 165 -2.00 10.23 2.86
N ILE A 166 -1.92 9.28 1.92
CA ILE A 166 -1.58 9.55 0.51
C ILE A 166 -2.67 8.98 -0.39
N SER A 167 -3.24 9.84 -1.24
CA SER A 167 -4.21 9.45 -2.26
C SER A 167 -3.67 9.69 -3.65
N SER A 168 -3.93 8.78 -4.58
CA SER A 168 -3.61 9.02 -5.99
C SER A 168 -4.56 10.05 -6.61
N PHE A 169 -4.10 10.77 -7.62
CA PHE A 169 -4.96 11.67 -8.40
C PHE A 169 -6.15 10.91 -9.01
N ALA A 170 -5.94 9.67 -9.45
CA ALA A 170 -6.98 8.83 -10.01
C ALA A 170 -8.07 8.52 -8.98
N ASP A 171 -7.70 8.20 -7.74
CA ASP A 171 -8.67 7.86 -6.68
C ASP A 171 -9.46 9.09 -6.23
N VAL A 172 -8.78 10.22 -6.04
CA VAL A 172 -9.44 11.49 -5.67
C VAL A 172 -10.47 11.94 -6.72
N ASN A 173 -10.23 11.64 -7.99
CA ASN A 173 -11.16 11.99 -9.08
C ASN A 173 -12.06 10.82 -9.53
N ALA A 174 -12.11 9.72 -8.77
CA ALA A 174 -12.88 8.51 -9.05
C ALA A 174 -12.69 8.02 -10.49
N LEU A 175 -11.44 7.95 -10.97
CA LEU A 175 -11.07 7.49 -12.31
C LEU A 175 -10.84 5.98 -12.33
N GLY A 176 -11.15 5.35 -13.46
CA GLY A 176 -10.95 3.90 -13.66
C GLY A 176 -9.51 3.54 -14.06
N ASN A 177 -9.30 2.25 -14.36
CA ASN A 177 -7.98 1.69 -14.66
C ASN A 177 -7.27 2.25 -15.91
N ASN A 178 -7.97 2.96 -16.77
CA ASN A 178 -7.32 3.73 -17.87
C ASN A 178 -6.33 4.77 -17.32
N TYR A 179 -6.42 5.09 -16.01
CA TYR A 179 -5.55 6.01 -15.30
C TYR A 179 -4.64 5.32 -14.27
N ARG A 180 -4.55 3.99 -14.31
CA ARG A 180 -3.58 3.22 -13.54
C ARG A 180 -2.17 3.58 -14.01
N ILE A 181 -1.26 3.82 -13.07
CA ILE A 181 0.09 4.31 -13.37
C ILE A 181 1.01 3.16 -13.76
N ASN A 182 0.96 2.07 -12.99
CA ASN A 182 1.84 0.93 -13.17
C ASN A 182 1.06 -0.39 -13.03
N GLU A 183 1.30 -1.30 -13.95
CA GLU A 183 0.86 -2.69 -13.87
C GLU A 183 2.11 -3.57 -13.88
N PRO A 184 2.47 -4.17 -12.73
CA PRO A 184 3.68 -4.98 -12.62
C PRO A 184 3.76 -6.06 -13.71
N SER A 185 4.95 -6.30 -14.24
CA SER A 185 5.24 -7.29 -15.30
C SER A 185 4.62 -6.98 -16.67
N THR A 186 4.13 -5.77 -16.91
CA THR A 186 3.66 -5.33 -18.24
C THR A 186 4.52 -4.22 -18.82
N MET A 187 4.34 -3.96 -20.12
CA MET A 187 5.00 -2.87 -20.83
C MET A 187 4.09 -1.62 -20.86
N GLY A 188 4.70 -0.44 -21.10
CA GLY A 188 3.93 0.81 -21.27
C GLY A 188 3.54 1.52 -19.98
N ASN A 189 4.07 1.09 -18.84
CA ASN A 189 3.86 1.73 -17.56
C ASN A 189 4.40 3.17 -17.49
N TRP A 190 3.91 3.98 -16.55
CA TRP A 190 4.34 5.38 -16.31
C TRP A 190 4.08 6.35 -17.45
N THR A 191 3.22 5.99 -18.40
CA THR A 191 2.89 6.81 -19.59
C THR A 191 1.55 7.52 -19.47
N VAL A 192 0.76 7.21 -18.46
CA VAL A 192 -0.58 7.79 -18.27
C VAL A 192 -0.54 9.32 -18.20
N ARG A 193 -1.55 9.95 -18.83
CA ARG A 193 -1.77 11.41 -18.75
C ARG A 193 -3.16 11.64 -18.20
N PHE A 194 -3.23 12.43 -17.13
CA PHE A 194 -4.51 12.81 -16.55
C PHE A 194 -5.19 13.90 -17.39
N PRO A 195 -6.55 13.93 -17.40
CA PRO A 195 -7.27 14.95 -18.11
C PRO A 195 -6.95 16.33 -17.55
N LYS A 196 -6.84 17.32 -18.43
CA LYS A 196 -6.83 18.73 -18.00
C LYS A 196 -8.22 19.06 -17.46
N LYS A 197 -8.28 19.70 -16.32
CA LYS A 197 -9.54 20.27 -15.81
C LYS A 197 -9.97 21.44 -16.68
#